data_a0ed1d6d05e28678997bdb39eb9f3a50
#
_entry.id   a0ed1d6d05e28678997bdb39eb9f3a50
#
_cell.length_a   1.000
_cell.length_b   1.000
_cell.length_c   1.000
_cell.angle_alpha   90.00
_cell.angle_beta   90.00
_cell.angle_gamma   90.00
#
_symmetry.space_group_name_H-M   'P 1'
#
loop_
_entity.id
_entity.type
_entity.pdbx_description
1 polymer ?
#
loop_
_entity_poly.entity_id
_entity_poly.type
_entity_poly.pdbx_seq_one_letter_code
_entity_poly.pdbx_strand_id
1 'polypeptide(L)'
;MAKRVDEGNASIEQFGQPHLHLGNALELDALARLGTVQGAPYQLRLSQSALAPRDAPSTLLSATQSQRARLAEAADFLRSTQPQSGITVEGFVVRLFRDGAFGPGDVTVHAVLDDSGRTKTCVMSLAEEDYAEATRAHLDGLVVVAKGDLVTAGTRKRLKDPTQFHVVDLE
;
A
#
# COMPACT_ATOMS: atom_id res chain seq x y z
N MET A 1 -6.48 -2.99 -20.88
CA MET A 1 -6.17 -3.58 -19.57
C MET A 1 -6.39 -5.09 -19.55
N ALA A 2 -7.58 -5.61 -19.87
CA ALA A 2 -7.82 -7.04 -19.96
C ALA A 2 -6.83 -7.78 -20.89
N LYS A 3 -6.36 -7.14 -21.96
CA LYS A 3 -5.40 -7.70 -22.93
C LYS A 3 -4.03 -8.04 -22.35
N ARG A 4 -3.59 -7.34 -21.28
CA ARG A 4 -2.29 -7.63 -20.62
C ARG A 4 -2.37 -8.70 -19.54
N VAL A 5 -3.54 -8.92 -18.99
CA VAL A 5 -3.79 -10.04 -18.06
C VAL A 5 -3.83 -11.38 -18.81
N ASP A 6 -4.15 -11.32 -20.12
CA ASP A 6 -4.25 -12.49 -21.00
C ASP A 6 -2.87 -13.01 -21.48
N GLU A 7 -1.86 -12.14 -21.54
CA GLU A 7 -0.51 -12.53 -22.00
C GLU A 7 0.29 -13.38 -20.96
N GLY A 8 -0.41 -13.97 -20.00
CA GLY A 8 0.02 -15.10 -19.17
C GLY A 8 1.23 -14.91 -18.24
N ASN A 9 1.91 -13.75 -18.31
CA ASN A 9 3.19 -13.52 -17.63
C ASN A 9 3.29 -12.24 -16.80
N ALA A 10 2.21 -11.47 -16.66
CA ALA A 10 2.23 -10.30 -15.82
C ALA A 10 2.08 -10.71 -14.35
N SER A 11 3.14 -10.58 -13.55
CA SER A 11 3.04 -10.73 -12.11
C SER A 11 2.22 -9.57 -11.53
N ILE A 12 1.50 -9.81 -10.44
CA ILE A 12 0.69 -8.80 -9.74
C ILE A 12 1.54 -7.57 -9.37
N GLU A 13 2.81 -7.76 -9.10
CA GLU A 13 3.78 -6.71 -8.75
C GLU A 13 4.04 -5.71 -9.88
N GLN A 14 3.80 -6.08 -11.14
CA GLN A 14 3.95 -5.17 -12.28
C GLN A 14 2.91 -4.06 -12.29
N PHE A 15 1.75 -4.26 -11.65
CA PHE A 15 0.72 -3.23 -11.52
C PHE A 15 1.12 -2.08 -10.58
N GLY A 16 2.11 -2.28 -9.72
CA GLY A 16 2.63 -1.24 -8.82
C GLY A 16 3.72 -0.35 -9.41
N GLN A 17 4.13 -0.57 -10.68
CA GLN A 17 5.22 0.21 -11.28
C GLN A 17 4.71 1.52 -11.91
N PRO A 18 5.29 2.69 -11.55
CA PRO A 18 4.74 4.01 -11.94
C PRO A 18 4.78 4.29 -13.45
N HIS A 19 5.58 3.59 -14.24
CA HIS A 19 5.70 3.77 -15.69
C HIS A 19 4.72 2.90 -16.51
N LEU A 20 3.97 2.03 -15.85
CA LEU A 20 2.88 1.28 -16.47
C LEU A 20 1.57 1.97 -16.10
N HIS A 21 1.02 2.79 -17.00
CA HIS A 21 -0.32 3.38 -16.87
C HIS A 21 -1.42 2.30 -16.95
N LEU A 22 -1.43 1.38 -15.99
CA LEU A 22 -2.29 0.20 -15.97
C LEU A 22 -3.58 0.39 -15.14
N GLY A 23 -4.01 1.64 -14.97
CA GLY A 23 -5.17 1.95 -14.14
C GLY A 23 -4.84 1.94 -12.63
N ASN A 24 -5.78 2.39 -11.86
CA ASN A 24 -5.70 2.43 -10.40
C ASN A 24 -6.47 1.27 -9.77
N ALA A 25 -6.33 1.10 -8.45
CA ALA A 25 -7.01 0.04 -7.71
C ALA A 25 -8.54 0.06 -7.87
N LEU A 26 -9.14 1.26 -8.02
CA LEU A 26 -10.57 1.43 -8.19
C LEU A 26 -11.03 0.92 -9.57
N GLU A 27 -10.27 1.21 -10.62
CA GLU A 27 -10.57 0.74 -11.98
C GLU A 27 -10.45 -0.78 -12.09
N LEU A 28 -9.43 -1.37 -11.48
CA LEU A 28 -9.25 -2.83 -11.45
C LEU A 28 -10.39 -3.51 -10.69
N ASP A 29 -10.78 -2.97 -9.56
CA ASP A 29 -11.90 -3.50 -8.77
C ASP A 29 -13.23 -3.36 -9.50
N ALA A 30 -13.47 -2.21 -10.15
CA ALA A 30 -14.65 -2.01 -10.98
C ALA A 30 -14.73 -3.03 -12.13
N LEU A 31 -13.60 -3.27 -12.83
CA LEU A 31 -13.54 -4.30 -13.88
C LEU A 31 -13.74 -5.72 -13.33
N ALA A 32 -13.20 -6.01 -12.15
CA ALA A 32 -13.40 -7.30 -11.49
C ALA A 32 -14.85 -7.57 -11.11
N ARG A 33 -15.61 -6.52 -10.77
CA ARG A 33 -17.02 -6.60 -10.31
C ARG A 33 -18.05 -6.41 -11.43
N LEU A 34 -17.64 -6.10 -12.67
CA LEU A 34 -18.58 -5.96 -13.78
C LEU A 34 -19.41 -7.24 -13.99
N GLY A 35 -20.68 -7.06 -14.36
CA GLY A 35 -21.62 -8.13 -14.66
C GLY A 35 -22.65 -8.33 -13.55
N THR A 36 -23.80 -8.89 -13.91
CA THR A 36 -24.96 -9.10 -13.04
C THR A 36 -24.79 -10.29 -12.10
N VAL A 37 -23.92 -11.24 -12.44
CA VAL A 37 -23.63 -12.43 -11.63
C VAL A 37 -22.18 -12.37 -11.16
N GLN A 38 -22.00 -12.45 -9.86
CA GLN A 38 -20.66 -12.42 -9.26
C GLN A 38 -19.81 -13.59 -9.77
N GLY A 39 -18.63 -13.27 -10.33
CA GLY A 39 -17.70 -14.27 -10.86
C GLY A 39 -17.98 -14.73 -12.29
N ALA A 40 -19.13 -14.44 -12.89
CA ALA A 40 -19.43 -14.83 -14.27
C ALA A 40 -18.53 -14.09 -15.30
N PRO A 41 -18.15 -14.74 -16.40
CA PRO A 41 -17.44 -14.05 -17.49
C PRO A 41 -18.32 -12.96 -18.11
N TYR A 42 -17.69 -11.90 -18.60
CA TYR A 42 -18.41 -10.82 -19.28
C TYR A 42 -17.70 -10.33 -20.54
N GLN A 43 -18.46 -9.66 -21.39
CA GLN A 43 -17.94 -8.89 -22.51
C GLN A 43 -18.44 -7.44 -22.40
N LEU A 44 -17.53 -6.47 -22.51
CA LEU A 44 -17.81 -5.05 -22.51
C LEU A 44 -17.45 -4.47 -23.87
N ARG A 45 -18.44 -3.90 -24.55
CA ARG A 45 -18.22 -3.18 -25.80
C ARG A 45 -18.22 -1.68 -25.51
N LEU A 46 -17.10 -1.02 -25.77
CA LEU A 46 -17.00 0.42 -25.74
C LEU A 46 -17.23 0.94 -27.17
N SER A 47 -18.29 1.70 -27.37
CA SER A 47 -18.60 2.35 -28.64
C SER A 47 -18.73 3.84 -28.42
N GLN A 48 -18.31 4.62 -29.43
CA GLN A 48 -18.43 6.07 -29.40
C GLN A 48 -19.71 6.52 -30.05
N SER A 49 -20.24 7.66 -29.59
CA SER A 49 -21.39 8.30 -30.24
C SER A 49 -21.00 8.84 -31.61
N ALA A 50 -21.86 8.63 -32.59
CA ALA A 50 -21.72 9.22 -33.93
C ALA A 50 -21.75 10.77 -33.90
N LEU A 51 -22.27 11.38 -32.83
CA LEU A 51 -22.34 12.83 -32.66
C LEU A 51 -21.04 13.45 -32.11
N ALA A 52 -20.13 12.63 -31.57
CA ALA A 52 -18.83 13.06 -31.10
C ALA A 52 -17.75 12.06 -31.55
N PRO A 53 -17.48 11.93 -32.83
CA PRO A 53 -16.51 10.99 -33.35
C PRO A 53 -15.11 11.38 -32.87
N ARG A 54 -14.44 10.46 -32.17
CA ARG A 54 -13.01 10.47 -32.00
C ARG A 54 -12.44 9.31 -32.79
N ASP A 55 -11.24 9.46 -33.36
CA ASP A 55 -10.56 8.44 -34.16
C ASP A 55 -10.13 7.19 -33.38
N ALA A 56 -10.90 6.79 -32.39
CA ALA A 56 -10.62 5.59 -31.63
C ALA A 56 -11.57 4.45 -32.04
N PRO A 57 -11.04 3.29 -32.40
CA PRO A 57 -11.83 2.13 -32.75
C PRO A 57 -12.70 1.67 -31.59
N SER A 58 -13.86 1.08 -31.88
CA SER A 58 -14.66 0.39 -30.87
C SER A 58 -13.83 -0.74 -30.26
N THR A 59 -13.72 -0.75 -28.93
CA THR A 59 -12.93 -1.75 -28.22
C THR A 59 -13.85 -2.76 -27.57
N LEU A 60 -13.61 -4.05 -27.81
CA LEU A 60 -14.26 -5.15 -27.12
C LEU A 60 -13.31 -5.66 -26.03
N LEU A 61 -13.74 -5.57 -24.78
CA LEU A 61 -13.05 -6.14 -23.64
C LEU A 61 -13.81 -7.37 -23.17
N SER A 62 -13.12 -8.47 -22.97
CA SER A 62 -13.70 -9.67 -22.37
C SER A 62 -12.90 -10.07 -21.13
N ALA A 63 -13.58 -10.58 -20.11
CA ALA A 63 -12.94 -11.13 -18.94
C ALA A 63 -13.56 -12.48 -18.56
N THR A 64 -12.72 -13.48 -18.46
CA THR A 64 -13.05 -14.79 -17.91
C THR A 64 -13.11 -14.72 -16.38
N GLN A 65 -13.65 -15.75 -15.75
CA GLN A 65 -13.69 -15.84 -14.29
C GLN A 65 -12.28 -15.75 -13.66
N SER A 66 -11.29 -16.42 -14.27
CA SER A 66 -9.91 -16.40 -13.77
C SER A 66 -9.25 -15.02 -13.92
N GLN A 67 -9.52 -14.32 -15.02
CA GLN A 67 -9.04 -12.95 -15.24
C GLN A 67 -9.67 -11.97 -14.24
N ARG A 68 -10.95 -12.13 -13.93
CA ARG A 68 -11.63 -11.33 -12.91
C ARG A 68 -11.03 -11.52 -11.52
N ALA A 69 -10.74 -12.77 -11.12
CA ALA A 69 -10.07 -13.05 -9.87
C ALA A 69 -8.71 -12.35 -9.79
N ARG A 70 -7.90 -12.42 -10.86
CA ARG A 70 -6.62 -11.71 -10.94
C ARG A 70 -6.76 -10.19 -10.89
N LEU A 71 -7.79 -9.62 -11.50
CA LEU A 71 -8.06 -8.18 -11.40
C LEU A 71 -8.41 -7.76 -9.97
N ALA A 72 -9.19 -8.57 -9.24
CA ALA A 72 -9.50 -8.33 -7.84
C ALA A 72 -8.24 -8.41 -6.96
N GLU A 73 -7.42 -9.45 -7.13
CA GLU A 73 -6.14 -9.60 -6.43
C GLU A 73 -5.19 -8.42 -6.71
N ALA A 74 -5.10 -7.98 -7.97
CA ALA A 74 -4.29 -6.82 -8.35
C ALA A 74 -4.83 -5.51 -7.73
N ALA A 75 -6.15 -5.33 -7.64
CA ALA A 75 -6.76 -4.19 -6.97
C ALA A 75 -6.43 -4.18 -5.48
N ASP A 76 -6.53 -5.32 -4.81
CA ASP A 76 -6.19 -5.45 -3.39
C ASP A 76 -4.70 -5.23 -3.14
N PHE A 77 -3.83 -5.75 -4.02
CA PHE A 77 -2.40 -5.49 -3.96
C PHE A 77 -2.10 -3.99 -4.07
N LEU A 78 -2.67 -3.30 -5.08
CA LEU A 78 -2.47 -1.85 -5.23
C LEU A 78 -2.97 -1.07 -4.01
N ARG A 79 -4.14 -1.41 -3.45
CA ARG A 79 -4.63 -0.77 -2.22
C ARG A 79 -3.68 -0.98 -1.05
N SER A 80 -3.14 -2.19 -0.90
CA SER A 80 -2.23 -2.52 0.19
C SER A 80 -0.85 -1.86 0.06
N THR A 81 -0.44 -1.49 -1.17
CA THR A 81 0.85 -0.86 -1.47
C THR A 81 0.78 0.66 -1.61
N GLN A 82 -0.43 1.24 -1.74
CA GLN A 82 -0.58 2.70 -1.77
C GLN A 82 -0.10 3.33 -0.47
N PRO A 83 0.65 4.44 -0.54
CA PRO A 83 0.98 5.21 0.64
C PRO A 83 -0.28 5.70 1.36
N GLN A 84 -0.33 5.53 2.65
CA GLN A 84 -1.39 6.06 3.50
C GLN A 84 -0.84 7.26 4.25
N SER A 85 -1.32 8.45 3.90
CA SER A 85 -0.81 9.69 4.49
C SER A 85 -1.40 9.98 5.86
N GLY A 86 -0.59 10.57 6.73
CA GLY A 86 -1.01 11.05 8.03
C GLY A 86 -1.37 9.96 9.04
N ILE A 87 -0.84 8.74 8.86
CA ILE A 87 -1.07 7.64 9.78
C ILE A 87 -0.33 7.87 11.10
N THR A 88 -1.00 7.63 12.19
CA THR A 88 -0.38 7.56 13.52
C THR A 88 0.04 6.12 13.81
N VAL A 89 1.29 5.93 14.14
CA VAL A 89 1.88 4.65 14.58
C VAL A 89 2.12 4.74 16.07
N GLU A 90 1.50 3.83 16.81
CA GLU A 90 1.65 3.71 18.26
C GLU A 90 2.09 2.29 18.62
N GLY A 91 3.15 2.15 19.42
CA GLY A 91 3.64 0.83 19.78
C GLY A 91 4.97 0.84 20.52
N PHE A 92 5.56 -0.35 20.67
CA PHE A 92 6.82 -0.54 21.39
C PHE A 92 8.00 -0.62 20.44
N VAL A 93 9.10 0.02 20.78
CA VAL A 93 10.37 -0.11 20.07
C VAL A 93 10.96 -1.50 20.31
N VAL A 94 11.20 -2.24 19.22
CA VAL A 94 11.75 -3.61 19.30
C VAL A 94 13.14 -3.74 18.70
N ARG A 95 13.56 -2.76 17.88
CA ARG A 95 14.90 -2.75 17.30
C ARG A 95 15.34 -1.33 17.03
N LEU A 96 16.62 -1.09 17.29
CA LEU A 96 17.32 0.16 17.00
C LEU A 96 18.51 -0.15 16.08
N PHE A 97 18.72 0.70 15.07
CA PHE A 97 19.87 0.59 14.19
C PHE A 97 20.39 1.98 13.83
N ARG A 98 21.71 2.19 13.93
CA ARG A 98 22.38 3.42 13.54
C ARG A 98 23.79 3.12 13.08
N ASP A 99 24.22 3.75 11.98
CA ASP A 99 25.55 3.60 11.37
C ASP A 99 26.59 4.50 12.03
N GLY A 100 26.60 4.72 13.26
CA GLY A 100 27.59 5.57 13.92
C GLY A 100 27.25 5.84 15.38
N ALA A 101 28.13 6.56 16.03
CA ALA A 101 27.91 6.93 17.44
C ALA A 101 26.84 8.02 17.60
N PHE A 102 26.68 8.89 16.59
CA PHE A 102 25.78 10.05 16.59
C PHE A 102 24.99 10.13 15.27
N GLY A 103 23.95 10.95 15.25
CA GLY A 103 23.13 11.22 14.07
C GLY A 103 21.84 10.41 14.01
N PRO A 104 21.14 10.47 12.87
CA PRO A 104 19.85 9.80 12.67
C PRO A 104 20.00 8.27 12.71
N GLY A 105 18.91 7.58 13.02
CA GLY A 105 18.88 6.13 13.05
C GLY A 105 17.52 5.53 12.67
N ASP A 106 17.51 4.28 12.29
CA ASP A 106 16.31 3.50 12.01
C ASP A 106 15.78 2.85 13.29
N VAL A 107 14.49 3.05 13.52
CA VAL A 107 13.77 2.48 14.65
C VAL A 107 12.70 1.55 14.14
N THR A 108 12.59 0.37 14.70
CA THR A 108 11.55 -0.60 14.38
C THR A 108 10.56 -0.68 15.53
N VAL A 109 9.31 -0.44 15.24
CA VAL A 109 8.21 -0.43 16.22
C VAL A 109 7.25 -1.59 15.91
N HIS A 110 6.83 -2.31 16.95
CA HIS A 110 5.70 -3.22 16.91
C HIS A 110 4.43 -2.42 17.23
N ALA A 111 3.59 -2.22 16.21
CA ALA A 111 2.39 -1.39 16.30
C ALA A 111 1.17 -2.07 15.68
N VAL A 112 -0.01 -1.67 16.12
CA VAL A 112 -1.27 -2.00 15.45
C VAL A 112 -1.51 -0.94 14.37
N LEU A 113 -1.44 -1.32 13.10
CA LEU A 113 -1.48 -0.40 11.96
C LEU A 113 -2.79 -0.43 11.16
N ASP A 114 -3.68 -1.36 11.49
CA ASP A 114 -4.95 -1.55 10.82
C ASP A 114 -6.00 -2.13 11.77
N ASP A 115 -7.25 -2.12 11.34
CA ASP A 115 -8.41 -2.62 12.11
C ASP A 115 -8.36 -4.13 12.39
N SER A 116 -7.36 -4.85 11.85
CA SER A 116 -7.22 -6.29 12.10
C SER A 116 -6.81 -6.62 13.54
N GLY A 117 -6.40 -5.62 14.30
CA GLY A 117 -5.89 -5.77 15.66
C GLY A 117 -4.57 -6.56 15.77
N ARG A 118 -3.96 -6.89 14.63
CA ARG A 118 -2.68 -7.61 14.60
C ARG A 118 -1.51 -6.64 14.67
N THR A 119 -0.58 -6.94 15.55
CA THR A 119 0.68 -6.21 15.62
C THR A 119 1.49 -6.43 14.35
N LYS A 120 1.93 -5.35 13.73
CA LYS A 120 2.82 -5.35 12.56
C LYS A 120 4.08 -4.56 12.88
N THR A 121 5.13 -4.90 12.13
CA THR A 121 6.42 -4.22 12.26
C THR A 121 6.44 -3.01 11.34
N CYS A 122 6.71 -1.84 11.91
CA CYS A 122 6.90 -0.59 11.19
C CYS A 122 8.30 -0.05 11.42
N VAL A 123 9.00 0.32 10.33
CA VAL A 123 10.33 0.94 10.41
C VAL A 123 10.19 2.42 10.13
N MET A 124 10.88 3.27 10.89
CA MET A 124 10.98 4.70 10.66
C MET A 124 12.40 5.20 10.89
N SER A 125 12.82 6.19 10.11
CA SER A 125 14.10 6.88 10.32
C SER A 125 13.84 8.12 11.16
N LEU A 126 14.50 8.22 12.31
CA LEU A 126 14.34 9.31 13.24
C LEU A 126 15.59 10.21 13.22
N ALA A 127 15.40 11.49 13.48
CA ALA A 127 16.48 12.42 13.77
C ALA A 127 17.20 12.02 15.06
N GLU A 128 18.38 12.59 15.33
CA GLU A 128 19.22 12.20 16.46
C GLU A 128 18.50 12.36 17.81
N GLU A 129 17.75 13.45 17.98
CA GLU A 129 17.02 13.75 19.23
C GLU A 129 15.92 12.70 19.47
N ASP A 130 15.07 12.48 18.47
CA ASP A 130 13.98 11.49 18.53
C ASP A 130 14.53 10.06 18.68
N TYR A 131 15.68 9.76 18.05
CA TYR A 131 16.32 8.47 18.17
C TYR A 131 16.83 8.24 19.62
N ALA A 132 17.33 9.27 20.29
CA ALA A 132 17.74 9.18 21.68
C ALA A 132 16.54 8.93 22.61
N GLU A 133 15.39 9.55 22.34
CA GLU A 133 14.14 9.27 23.05
C GLU A 133 13.62 7.84 22.78
N ALA A 134 13.66 7.40 21.53
CA ALA A 134 13.30 6.02 21.17
C ALA A 134 14.20 4.99 21.88
N THR A 135 15.47 5.32 22.09
CA THR A 135 16.40 4.44 22.81
C THR A 135 16.02 4.33 24.28
N ARG A 136 15.66 5.44 24.92
CA ARG A 136 15.14 5.41 26.31
C ARG A 136 13.85 4.61 26.40
N ALA A 137 12.88 4.90 25.50
CA ALA A 137 11.63 4.17 25.46
C ALA A 137 11.82 2.66 25.28
N HIS A 138 12.81 2.25 24.49
CA HIS A 138 13.13 0.82 24.30
C HIS A 138 13.67 0.18 25.59
N LEU A 139 14.52 0.88 26.32
CA LEU A 139 15.08 0.37 27.58
C LEU A 139 14.03 0.27 28.68
N ASP A 140 13.14 1.25 28.75
CA ASP A 140 12.13 1.37 29.79
C ASP A 140 10.81 0.66 29.43
N GLY A 141 10.70 0.09 28.21
CA GLY A 141 9.50 -0.59 27.75
C GLY A 141 8.30 0.35 27.55
N LEU A 142 8.56 1.61 27.21
CA LEU A 142 7.53 2.63 27.03
C LEU A 142 6.98 2.61 25.59
N VAL A 143 5.74 3.10 25.45
CA VAL A 143 5.08 3.25 24.16
C VAL A 143 5.58 4.51 23.47
N VAL A 144 5.84 4.41 22.17
CA VAL A 144 6.17 5.55 21.30
C VAL A 144 5.05 5.82 20.32
N VAL A 145 4.87 7.09 20.00
CA VAL A 145 3.91 7.56 19.00
C VAL A 145 4.63 8.39 17.95
N ALA A 146 4.31 8.16 16.68
CA ALA A 146 4.80 8.97 15.57
C ALA A 146 3.73 9.07 14.47
N LYS A 147 3.71 10.19 13.74
CA LYS A 147 2.80 10.42 12.62
C LYS A 147 3.60 10.59 11.34
N GLY A 148 3.08 10.04 10.22
CA GLY A 148 3.76 10.15 8.93
C GLY A 148 3.00 9.41 7.82
N ASP A 149 3.68 9.21 6.70
CA ASP A 149 3.15 8.49 5.56
C ASP A 149 3.56 7.03 5.59
N LEU A 150 2.58 6.14 5.78
CA LEU A 150 2.82 4.70 5.84
C LEU A 150 2.93 4.13 4.43
N VAL A 151 4.07 3.57 4.09
CA VAL A 151 4.32 2.90 2.81
C VAL A 151 4.65 1.43 3.02
N THR A 152 4.25 0.60 2.07
CA THR A 152 4.62 -0.81 2.05
C THR A 152 5.79 -1.02 1.10
N ALA A 153 6.89 -1.52 1.61
CA ALA A 153 8.09 -1.88 0.85
C ALA A 153 8.29 -3.40 0.94
N GLY A 154 7.76 -4.13 -0.04
CA GLY A 154 7.67 -5.59 0.03
C GLY A 154 6.78 -6.05 1.17
N THR A 155 7.31 -6.84 2.10
CA THR A 155 6.60 -7.33 3.29
C THR A 155 6.68 -6.38 4.50
N ARG A 156 7.45 -5.29 4.40
CA ARG A 156 7.72 -4.37 5.52
C ARG A 156 6.92 -3.09 5.37
N LYS A 157 6.40 -2.59 6.46
CA LYS A 157 5.81 -1.27 6.58
C LYS A 157 6.89 -0.27 6.97
N ARG A 158 6.91 0.90 6.32
CA ARG A 158 7.82 2.00 6.66
C ARG A 158 7.01 3.28 6.82
N LEU A 159 7.24 3.99 7.91
CA LEU A 159 6.73 5.34 8.11
C LEU A 159 7.74 6.32 7.51
N LYS A 160 7.33 7.03 6.45
CA LYS A 160 8.10 8.11 5.84
C LYS A 160 7.78 9.43 6.52
N ASP A 161 8.77 10.30 6.53
CA ASP A 161 8.67 11.66 7.08
C ASP A 161 8.01 11.68 8.46
N PRO A 162 8.52 10.89 9.43
CA PRO A 162 7.95 10.82 10.77
C PRO A 162 7.97 12.21 11.41
N THR A 163 6.83 12.60 11.94
CA THR A 163 6.62 13.86 12.66
C THR A 163 5.94 13.57 13.99
N GLN A 164 5.99 14.53 14.91
CA GLN A 164 5.33 14.42 16.22
C GLN A 164 5.76 13.15 16.99
N PHE A 165 7.04 12.76 16.84
CA PHE A 165 7.57 11.66 17.65
C PHE A 165 7.58 12.04 19.14
N HIS A 166 7.03 11.19 19.97
CA HIS A 166 7.07 11.33 21.43
C HIS A 166 6.87 9.99 22.13
N VAL A 167 7.32 9.94 23.37
CA VAL A 167 7.14 8.78 24.27
C VAL A 167 5.89 9.01 25.12
N VAL A 168 5.08 7.99 25.26
CA VAL A 168 3.91 7.99 26.16
C VAL A 168 4.26 7.25 27.43
N ASP A 169 4.27 7.98 28.54
CA ASP A 169 4.35 7.37 29.87
C ASP A 169 2.97 6.81 30.22
N LEU A 170 2.87 5.51 30.38
CA LEU A 170 1.69 4.87 30.92
C LEU A 170 1.72 5.06 32.45
N GLU A 171 1.05 6.14 32.93
CA GLU A 171 0.77 6.28 34.38
C GLU A 171 -0.14 5.17 34.88
#